data_dcbd2c3588b3359421a43e4079928c97
#
_entry.id   dcbd2c3588b3359421a43e4079928c97
#
_cell.length_a   1.000
_cell.length_b   1.000
_cell.length_c   1.000
_cell.angle_alpha   90.00
_cell.angle_beta   90.00
_cell.angle_gamma   90.00
#
_symmetry.space_group_name_H-M   'P 1'
#
loop_
_entity.id
_entity.type
_entity.pdbx_description
1 polymer ?
#
loop_
_entity_poly.entity_id
_entity_poly.type
_entity_poly.pdbx_seq_one_letter_code
_entity_poly.pdbx_strand_id
1 'polypeptide(L)'
;VDAILAAVTPRTRVVFIANPNNPTGTMASRADIARLHAGLPAHVLFVLDQAYAEYLEADEDDDGLTLAQHAPNVFITRTFSKIHGLAAERIGWGYASAEIIAALHRIRAPFNVTRCGQRAAVAAIGDDAFVAQSRAHNRQWRSWLASELEALSNYGLRVIPSAANFLLVLFEGPVSAETVYKGLMEAGYIVRWLPGQGLPNALRITIGTE
;
A
#
# COMPACT_ATOMS: atom_id res chain seq x y z
N VAL A 1 5.73 14.73 -5.82
CA VAL A 1 4.59 15.64 -5.95
C VAL A 1 4.66 16.42 -7.27
N ASP A 2 5.75 17.15 -7.53
CA ASP A 2 5.85 18.09 -8.65
C ASP A 2 5.64 17.43 -10.02
N ALA A 3 6.21 16.24 -10.24
CA ALA A 3 6.00 15.49 -11.47
C ALA A 3 4.52 15.10 -11.69
N ILE A 4 3.80 14.78 -10.61
CA ILE A 4 2.36 14.47 -10.68
C ILE A 4 1.58 15.73 -11.04
N LEU A 5 1.84 16.85 -10.35
CA LEU A 5 1.16 18.11 -10.63
C LEU A 5 1.43 18.61 -12.05
N ALA A 6 2.65 18.47 -12.54
CA ALA A 6 3.02 18.81 -13.92
C ALA A 6 2.30 17.94 -14.98
N ALA A 7 1.90 16.73 -14.63
CA ALA A 7 1.15 15.85 -15.54
C ALA A 7 -0.37 16.11 -15.55
N VAL A 8 -0.88 16.94 -14.62
CA VAL A 8 -2.31 17.30 -14.55
C VAL A 8 -2.68 18.20 -15.75
N THR A 9 -3.77 17.86 -16.42
CA THR A 9 -4.31 18.61 -17.56
C THR A 9 -5.78 18.95 -17.34
N PRO A 10 -6.41 19.84 -18.16
CA PRO A 10 -7.85 20.10 -18.09
C PRO A 10 -8.73 18.83 -18.27
N ARG A 11 -8.16 17.76 -18.82
CA ARG A 11 -8.84 16.46 -19.00
C ARG A 11 -8.68 15.53 -17.82
N THR A 12 -7.77 15.80 -16.87
CA THR A 12 -7.56 14.98 -15.68
C THR A 12 -8.83 15.02 -14.82
N ARG A 13 -9.32 13.85 -14.43
CA ARG A 13 -10.53 13.70 -13.59
C ARG A 13 -10.24 13.01 -12.27
N VAL A 14 -9.24 12.15 -12.26
CA VAL A 14 -8.86 11.37 -11.06
C VAL A 14 -7.34 11.32 -10.97
N VAL A 15 -6.83 11.49 -9.76
CA VAL A 15 -5.44 11.22 -9.40
C VAL A 15 -5.45 10.16 -8.31
N PHE A 16 -4.75 9.04 -8.55
CA PHE A 16 -4.58 7.94 -7.59
C PHE A 16 -3.18 7.96 -7.00
N ILE A 17 -3.10 7.89 -5.67
CA ILE A 17 -1.86 7.65 -4.94
C ILE A 17 -2.06 6.48 -3.98
N ALA A 18 -1.19 5.47 -4.06
CA ALA A 18 -1.09 4.45 -3.03
C ALA A 18 -0.06 4.90 -1.98
N ASN A 19 -0.48 4.97 -0.70
CA ASN A 19 0.37 5.44 0.39
C ASN A 19 0.09 4.66 1.68
N PRO A 20 0.99 3.78 2.13
CA PRO A 20 2.26 3.35 1.48
C PRO A 20 2.06 2.69 0.13
N ASN A 21 3.04 2.85 -0.78
CA ASN A 21 2.94 2.39 -2.14
C ASN A 21 3.26 0.89 -2.30
N ASN A 22 2.56 0.22 -3.17
CA ASN A 22 2.88 -1.11 -3.67
C ASN A 22 3.22 -1.00 -5.18
N PRO A 23 4.42 -1.44 -5.62
CA PRO A 23 5.29 -2.43 -5.00
C PRO A 23 6.50 -1.89 -4.23
N THR A 24 6.68 -0.59 -4.09
CA THR A 24 7.92 -0.01 -3.56
C THR A 24 8.00 -0.01 -2.03
N GLY A 25 6.86 -0.01 -1.33
CA GLY A 25 6.80 0.18 0.11
C GLY A 25 7.05 1.61 0.57
N THR A 26 7.42 2.50 -0.35
CA THR A 26 7.70 3.90 -0.04
C THR A 26 6.45 4.66 0.38
N MET A 27 6.65 5.72 1.14
CA MET A 27 5.58 6.57 1.66
C MET A 27 5.84 8.03 1.37
N ALA A 28 4.81 8.75 0.95
CA ALA A 28 4.79 10.20 0.89
C ALA A 28 4.41 10.76 2.27
N SER A 29 5.06 11.83 2.67
CA SER A 29 4.78 12.48 3.94
C SER A 29 3.39 13.14 3.97
N ARG A 30 2.88 13.43 5.17
CA ARG A 30 1.66 14.24 5.37
C ARG A 30 1.73 15.56 4.61
N ALA A 31 2.88 16.24 4.67
CA ALA A 31 3.10 17.50 3.96
C ALA A 31 3.03 17.33 2.43
N ASP A 32 3.57 16.22 1.90
CA ASP A 32 3.50 15.94 0.47
C ASP A 32 2.09 15.61 -0.01
N ILE A 33 1.32 14.85 0.77
CA ILE A 33 -0.09 14.56 0.47
C ILE A 33 -0.92 15.84 0.50
N ALA A 34 -0.75 16.67 1.52
CA ALA A 34 -1.43 17.97 1.62
C ALA A 34 -1.06 18.90 0.45
N ARG A 35 0.23 18.99 0.12
CA ARG A 35 0.73 19.80 -1.01
C ARG A 35 0.20 19.29 -2.35
N LEU A 36 0.17 17.98 -2.54
CA LEU A 36 -0.40 17.39 -3.75
C LEU A 36 -1.87 17.74 -3.89
N HIS A 37 -2.67 17.51 -2.85
CA HIS A 37 -4.09 17.84 -2.87
C HIS A 37 -4.34 19.34 -3.13
N ALA A 38 -3.62 20.22 -2.45
CA ALA A 38 -3.75 21.69 -2.63
C ALA A 38 -3.41 22.16 -4.06
N GLY A 39 -2.53 21.44 -4.77
CA GLY A 39 -2.17 21.73 -6.16
C GLY A 39 -3.12 21.15 -7.20
N LEU A 40 -4.07 20.27 -6.80
CA LEU A 40 -5.05 19.70 -7.75
C LEU A 40 -6.23 20.66 -7.99
N PRO A 41 -6.73 20.77 -9.24
CA PRO A 41 -7.97 21.46 -9.52
C PRO A 41 -9.16 20.84 -8.77
N ALA A 42 -10.09 21.66 -8.30
CA ALA A 42 -11.24 21.22 -7.49
C ALA A 42 -12.12 20.13 -8.16
N HIS A 43 -12.13 20.06 -9.50
CA HIS A 43 -12.88 19.05 -10.25
C HIS A 43 -12.17 17.68 -10.32
N VAL A 44 -10.93 17.57 -9.85
CA VAL A 44 -10.17 16.34 -9.86
C VAL A 44 -10.43 15.57 -8.56
N LEU A 45 -10.90 14.34 -8.68
CA LEU A 45 -11.02 13.43 -7.55
C LEU A 45 -9.62 12.94 -7.14
N PHE A 46 -9.25 13.19 -5.90
CA PHE A 46 -8.04 12.67 -5.31
C PHE A 46 -8.34 11.36 -4.55
N VAL A 47 -7.82 10.25 -5.05
CA VAL A 47 -7.98 8.93 -4.44
C VAL A 47 -6.68 8.56 -3.73
N LEU A 48 -6.77 8.36 -2.41
CA LEU A 48 -5.67 7.92 -1.59
C LEU A 48 -5.92 6.47 -1.14
N ASP A 49 -5.19 5.54 -1.75
CA ASP A 49 -5.27 4.12 -1.42
C ASP A 49 -4.33 3.81 -0.25
N GLN A 50 -4.94 3.62 0.91
CA GLN A 50 -4.26 3.38 2.18
C GLN A 50 -4.32 1.90 2.59
N ALA A 51 -4.11 0.98 1.66
CA ALA A 51 -4.19 -0.46 1.93
C ALA A 51 -3.19 -0.97 2.99
N TYR A 52 -2.17 -0.18 3.32
CA TYR A 52 -1.13 -0.50 4.31
C TYR A 52 -1.07 0.47 5.49
N ALA A 53 -2.06 1.36 5.62
CA ALA A 53 -2.04 2.42 6.64
C ALA A 53 -1.99 1.89 8.08
N GLU A 54 -2.61 0.75 8.36
CA GLU A 54 -2.62 0.16 9.70
C GLU A 54 -1.25 -0.39 10.15
N TYR A 55 -0.27 -0.50 9.24
CA TYR A 55 1.12 -0.84 9.57
C TYR A 55 1.94 0.37 10.04
N LEU A 56 1.45 1.59 9.82
CA LEU A 56 2.11 2.83 10.21
C LEU A 56 2.02 3.06 11.71
N GLU A 57 3.02 3.74 12.26
CA GLU A 57 2.94 4.30 13.62
C GLU A 57 2.12 5.61 13.57
N ALA A 58 1.69 6.09 14.73
CA ALA A 58 0.78 7.25 14.78
C ALA A 58 1.40 8.54 14.22
N ASP A 59 2.71 8.70 14.31
CA ASP A 59 3.45 9.84 13.77
C ASP A 59 3.75 9.72 12.27
N GLU A 60 3.60 8.52 11.70
CA GLU A 60 3.78 8.23 10.28
C GLU A 60 2.48 8.42 9.48
N ASP A 61 1.31 8.61 10.11
CA ASP A 61 0.03 8.78 9.42
C ASP A 61 0.10 9.98 8.45
N ASP A 62 -0.38 9.75 7.22
CA ASP A 62 -0.44 10.78 6.17
C ASP A 62 -1.63 11.74 6.32
N ASP A 63 -2.42 11.59 7.39
CA ASP A 63 -3.59 12.40 7.71
C ASP A 63 -4.72 12.37 6.66
N GLY A 64 -4.71 11.33 5.82
CA GLY A 64 -5.65 11.21 4.69
C GLY A 64 -7.11 11.21 5.11
N LEU A 65 -7.45 10.58 6.25
CA LEU A 65 -8.84 10.59 6.77
C LEU A 65 -9.28 11.99 7.17
N THR A 66 -8.42 12.75 7.86
CA THR A 66 -8.70 14.15 8.23
C THR A 66 -8.87 15.00 6.96
N LEU A 67 -8.01 14.80 5.96
CA LEU A 67 -8.13 15.48 4.69
C LEU A 67 -9.49 15.21 4.02
N ALA A 68 -9.92 13.95 3.98
CA ALA A 68 -11.21 13.55 3.38
C ALA A 68 -12.43 14.10 4.13
N GLN A 69 -12.32 14.37 5.45
CA GLN A 69 -13.37 15.00 6.24
C GLN A 69 -13.60 16.47 5.84
N HIS A 70 -12.57 17.15 5.36
CA HIS A 70 -12.60 18.59 5.06
C HIS A 70 -12.60 18.90 3.56
N ALA A 71 -12.29 17.92 2.69
CA ALA A 71 -12.17 18.11 1.25
C ALA A 71 -13.17 17.21 0.50
N PRO A 72 -14.18 17.79 -0.20
CA PRO A 72 -15.25 17.02 -0.84
C PRO A 72 -14.78 16.19 -2.04
N ASN A 73 -13.60 16.47 -2.59
CA ASN A 73 -13.00 15.76 -3.72
C ASN A 73 -11.94 14.73 -3.31
N VAL A 74 -11.92 14.29 -2.05
CA VAL A 74 -10.99 13.26 -1.55
C VAL A 74 -11.74 11.97 -1.28
N PHE A 75 -11.16 10.85 -1.73
CA PHE A 75 -11.67 9.51 -1.48
C PHE A 75 -10.54 8.62 -0.90
N ILE A 76 -10.75 8.11 0.30
CA ILE A 76 -9.85 7.17 0.97
C ILE A 76 -10.33 5.75 0.73
N THR A 77 -9.42 4.83 0.42
CA THR A 77 -9.71 3.39 0.37
C THR A 77 -8.83 2.64 1.36
N ARG A 78 -9.44 1.69 2.08
CA ARG A 78 -8.75 0.76 3.00
C ARG A 78 -9.24 -0.66 2.82
N THR A 79 -8.49 -1.63 3.32
CA THR A 79 -8.78 -3.05 3.10
C THR A 79 -8.63 -3.88 4.39
N PHE A 80 -9.45 -4.90 4.52
CA PHE A 80 -9.25 -5.94 5.53
C PHE A 80 -8.32 -7.07 5.06
N SER A 81 -7.83 -7.00 3.83
CA SER A 81 -6.99 -8.03 3.21
C SER A 81 -5.54 -8.06 3.72
N LYS A 82 -5.09 -7.05 4.48
CA LYS A 82 -3.70 -6.92 4.93
C LYS A 82 -3.60 -7.20 6.42
N ILE A 83 -3.40 -6.19 7.26
CA ILE A 83 -3.15 -6.36 8.69
C ILE A 83 -4.24 -7.15 9.41
N HIS A 84 -5.49 -7.02 8.97
CA HIS A 84 -6.63 -7.74 9.56
C HIS A 84 -6.75 -9.21 9.13
N GLY A 85 -5.88 -9.72 8.25
CA GLY A 85 -5.82 -11.14 7.89
C GLY A 85 -6.97 -11.66 7.01
N LEU A 86 -7.87 -10.81 6.52
CA LEU A 86 -9.10 -11.22 5.81
C LEU A 86 -8.95 -11.17 4.27
N ALA A 87 -7.79 -11.54 3.73
CA ALA A 87 -7.51 -11.46 2.30
C ALA A 87 -8.50 -12.28 1.44
N ALA A 88 -8.97 -13.44 1.93
CA ALA A 88 -9.91 -14.31 1.24
C ALA A 88 -11.33 -13.73 1.15
N GLU A 89 -11.72 -12.89 2.11
CA GLU A 89 -13.07 -12.33 2.20
C GLU A 89 -13.37 -11.25 1.16
N ARG A 90 -12.35 -10.71 0.50
CA ARG A 90 -12.46 -9.67 -0.53
C ARG A 90 -13.22 -8.44 -0.07
N ILE A 91 -12.97 -7.98 1.16
CA ILE A 91 -13.66 -6.86 1.78
C ILE A 91 -12.70 -5.71 2.09
N GLY A 92 -13.21 -4.51 1.91
CA GLY A 92 -12.57 -3.25 2.26
C GLY A 92 -13.64 -2.18 2.49
N TRP A 93 -13.21 -0.97 2.74
CA TRP A 93 -14.09 0.17 2.90
C TRP A 93 -13.50 1.43 2.27
N GLY A 94 -14.36 2.39 2.01
CA GLY A 94 -13.95 3.70 1.52
C GLY A 94 -14.68 4.81 2.25
N TYR A 95 -14.02 5.96 2.36
CA TYR A 95 -14.56 7.16 2.98
C TYR A 95 -14.40 8.36 2.03
N ALA A 96 -15.51 9.06 1.78
CA ALA A 96 -15.55 10.26 0.94
C ALA A 96 -16.81 11.07 1.24
N SER A 97 -17.01 12.19 0.53
CA SER A 97 -18.25 12.95 0.57
C SER A 97 -19.46 12.11 0.14
N ALA A 98 -20.64 12.46 0.62
CA ALA A 98 -21.89 11.75 0.29
C ALA A 98 -22.15 11.66 -1.22
N GLU A 99 -21.75 12.67 -1.96
CA GLU A 99 -21.89 12.71 -3.43
C GLU A 99 -21.06 11.63 -4.13
N ILE A 100 -19.78 11.49 -3.74
CA ILE A 100 -18.87 10.45 -4.24
C ILE A 100 -19.41 9.06 -3.88
N ILE A 101 -19.81 8.86 -2.62
CA ILE A 101 -20.37 7.59 -2.17
C ILE A 101 -21.67 7.24 -2.92
N ALA A 102 -22.53 8.20 -3.16
CA ALA A 102 -23.75 7.99 -3.96
C ALA A 102 -23.44 7.59 -5.42
N ALA A 103 -22.38 8.16 -6.02
CA ALA A 103 -21.92 7.78 -7.35
C ALA A 103 -21.42 6.33 -7.37
N LEU A 104 -20.61 5.94 -6.38
CA LEU A 104 -20.12 4.56 -6.21
C LEU A 104 -21.26 3.55 -6.01
N HIS A 105 -22.28 3.91 -5.23
CA HIS A 105 -23.44 3.04 -5.03
C HIS A 105 -24.24 2.78 -6.30
N ARG A 106 -24.23 3.70 -7.29
CA ARG A 106 -24.89 3.50 -8.58
C ARG A 106 -24.18 2.50 -9.49
N ILE A 107 -22.86 2.32 -9.32
CA ILE A 107 -22.05 1.52 -10.24
C ILE A 107 -21.53 0.21 -9.62
N ARG A 108 -21.52 0.08 -8.28
CA ARG A 108 -21.09 -1.16 -7.65
C ARG A 108 -22.03 -2.31 -7.98
N ALA A 109 -21.48 -3.52 -8.16
CA ALA A 109 -22.27 -4.72 -8.36
C ALA A 109 -23.20 -5.02 -7.16
N PRO A 110 -24.41 -5.53 -7.37
CA PRO A 110 -25.26 -6.00 -6.28
C PRO A 110 -24.57 -7.17 -5.57
N PHE A 111 -24.79 -7.28 -4.25
CA PHE A 111 -24.24 -8.36 -3.41
C PHE A 111 -22.70 -8.50 -3.47
N ASN A 112 -21.98 -7.41 -3.75
CA ASN A 112 -20.54 -7.39 -3.92
C ASN A 112 -19.74 -7.72 -2.62
N VAL A 113 -20.40 -7.76 -1.47
CA VAL A 113 -19.81 -8.15 -0.18
C VAL A 113 -20.63 -9.28 0.44
N THR A 114 -19.97 -10.38 0.81
CA THR A 114 -20.64 -11.53 1.42
C THR A 114 -21.07 -11.22 2.87
N ARG A 115 -22.10 -11.92 3.36
CA ARG A 115 -22.51 -11.80 4.76
C ARG A 115 -21.44 -12.26 5.74
N CYS A 116 -20.69 -13.31 5.38
CA CYS A 116 -19.56 -13.78 6.18
C CYS A 116 -18.45 -12.73 6.26
N GLY A 117 -18.06 -12.14 5.11
CA GLY A 117 -17.05 -11.09 5.05
C GLY A 117 -17.46 -9.85 5.87
N GLN A 118 -18.73 -9.43 5.82
CA GLN A 118 -19.20 -8.31 6.63
C GLN A 118 -19.06 -8.59 8.14
N ARG A 119 -19.46 -9.77 8.59
CA ARG A 119 -19.33 -10.15 10.01
C ARG A 119 -17.89 -10.28 10.45
N ALA A 120 -17.03 -10.86 9.59
CA ALA A 120 -15.59 -10.95 9.85
C ALA A 120 -14.96 -9.56 9.96
N ALA A 121 -15.30 -8.64 9.05
CA ALA A 121 -14.81 -7.27 9.09
C ALA A 121 -15.23 -6.51 10.35
N VAL A 122 -16.51 -6.65 10.79
CA VAL A 122 -16.99 -6.03 12.03
C VAL A 122 -16.24 -6.56 13.25
N ALA A 123 -15.94 -7.86 13.29
CA ALA A 123 -15.13 -8.44 14.38
C ALA A 123 -13.67 -7.93 14.32
N ALA A 124 -13.08 -7.94 13.13
CA ALA A 124 -11.67 -7.59 12.94
C ALA A 124 -11.36 -6.10 13.20
N ILE A 125 -12.29 -5.19 12.90
CA ILE A 125 -12.09 -3.75 13.12
C ILE A 125 -12.02 -3.38 14.61
N GLY A 126 -12.60 -4.20 15.48
CA GLY A 126 -12.55 -4.02 16.94
C GLY A 126 -11.43 -4.82 17.62
N ASP A 127 -10.60 -5.55 16.87
CA ASP A 127 -9.51 -6.36 17.44
C ASP A 127 -8.19 -5.57 17.42
N ASP A 128 -8.13 -4.53 18.26
CA ASP A 128 -6.95 -3.69 18.40
C ASP A 128 -5.70 -4.47 18.86
N ALA A 129 -5.91 -5.53 19.64
CA ALA A 129 -4.83 -6.37 20.14
C ALA A 129 -4.16 -7.14 19.00
N PHE A 130 -4.93 -7.74 18.09
CA PHE A 130 -4.42 -8.41 16.91
C PHE A 130 -3.69 -7.43 15.97
N VAL A 131 -4.25 -6.25 15.75
CA VAL A 131 -3.62 -5.21 14.92
C VAL A 131 -2.29 -4.76 15.53
N ALA A 132 -2.25 -4.51 16.83
CA ALA A 132 -1.02 -4.11 17.52
C ALA A 132 0.07 -5.20 17.47
N GLN A 133 -0.31 -6.47 17.68
CA GLN A 133 0.60 -7.61 17.56
C GLN A 133 1.15 -7.75 16.13
N SER A 134 0.27 -7.68 15.14
CA SER A 134 0.65 -7.78 13.72
C SER A 134 1.57 -6.65 13.29
N ARG A 135 1.33 -5.41 13.76
CA ARG A 135 2.20 -4.26 13.52
C ARG A 135 3.58 -4.45 14.15
N ALA A 136 3.63 -4.85 15.41
CA ALA A 136 4.88 -5.09 16.12
C ALA A 136 5.71 -6.19 15.44
N HIS A 137 5.08 -7.31 15.07
CA HIS A 137 5.71 -8.40 14.32
C HIS A 137 6.27 -7.89 12.98
N ASN A 138 5.46 -7.20 12.19
CA ASN A 138 5.89 -6.66 10.90
C ASN A 138 7.08 -5.71 11.05
N ARG A 139 7.06 -4.79 12.03
CA ARG A 139 8.16 -3.87 12.28
C ARG A 139 9.45 -4.60 12.62
N GLN A 140 9.41 -5.56 13.53
CA GLN A 140 10.56 -6.35 13.95
C GLN A 140 11.19 -7.07 12.74
N TRP A 141 10.40 -7.87 12.04
CA TRP A 141 10.89 -8.72 10.98
C TRP A 141 11.21 -7.97 9.69
N ARG A 142 10.54 -6.86 9.43
CA ARG A 142 10.89 -5.96 8.34
C ARG A 142 12.27 -5.35 8.55
N SER A 143 12.55 -4.87 9.76
CA SER A 143 13.86 -4.29 10.09
C SER A 143 14.97 -5.33 10.03
N TRP A 144 14.72 -6.51 10.58
CA TRP A 144 15.69 -7.61 10.53
C TRP A 144 15.98 -8.03 9.07
N LEU A 145 14.95 -8.30 8.27
CA LEU A 145 15.14 -8.72 6.88
C LEU A 145 15.81 -7.64 6.03
N ALA A 146 15.51 -6.37 6.27
CA ALA A 146 16.17 -5.26 5.59
C ALA A 146 17.67 -5.28 5.89
N SER A 147 18.07 -5.42 7.17
CA SER A 147 19.46 -5.48 7.58
C SER A 147 20.21 -6.67 6.98
N GLU A 148 19.61 -7.87 6.97
CA GLU A 148 20.21 -9.07 6.37
C GLU A 148 20.41 -8.91 4.87
N LEU A 149 19.47 -8.30 4.16
CA LEU A 149 19.57 -8.05 2.72
C LEU A 149 20.58 -6.93 2.41
N GLU A 150 20.68 -5.89 3.24
CA GLU A 150 21.68 -4.84 3.10
C GLU A 150 23.11 -5.36 3.29
N ALA A 151 23.30 -6.38 4.15
CA ALA A 151 24.59 -7.06 4.31
C ALA A 151 25.05 -7.75 3.01
N LEU A 152 24.16 -7.99 2.05
CA LEU A 152 24.45 -8.53 0.72
C LEU A 152 24.68 -7.43 -0.34
N SER A 153 24.86 -6.18 0.05
CA SER A 153 25.08 -5.04 -0.87
C SER A 153 26.30 -5.19 -1.78
N ASN A 154 27.32 -5.94 -1.35
CA ASN A 154 28.49 -6.29 -2.15
C ASN A 154 28.15 -7.13 -3.39
N TYR A 155 26.99 -7.79 -3.43
CA TYR A 155 26.45 -8.47 -4.61
C TYR A 155 25.56 -7.57 -5.47
N GLY A 156 25.48 -6.27 -5.15
CA GLY A 156 24.66 -5.29 -5.86
C GLY A 156 23.21 -5.28 -5.46
N LEU A 157 22.88 -5.77 -4.27
CA LEU A 157 21.53 -5.64 -3.71
C LEU A 157 21.35 -4.26 -3.05
N ARG A 158 20.20 -3.63 -3.31
CA ARG A 158 19.78 -2.41 -2.63
C ARG A 158 18.35 -2.54 -2.14
N VAL A 159 18.16 -2.42 -0.84
CA VAL A 159 16.83 -2.46 -0.21
C VAL A 159 16.20 -1.08 -0.28
N ILE A 160 14.94 -1.02 -0.68
CA ILE A 160 14.16 0.22 -0.64
C ILE A 160 13.48 0.33 0.72
N PRO A 161 13.65 1.43 1.47
CA PRO A 161 12.95 1.66 2.74
C PRO A 161 11.43 1.50 2.56
N SER A 162 10.82 0.75 3.46
CA SER A 162 9.40 0.38 3.33
C SER A 162 8.61 0.67 4.60
N ALA A 163 7.43 1.23 4.44
CA ALA A 163 6.41 1.39 5.47
C ALA A 163 5.29 0.32 5.39
N ALA A 164 5.40 -0.64 4.44
CA ALA A 164 4.43 -1.71 4.23
C ALA A 164 4.86 -3.02 4.91
N ASN A 165 4.16 -4.11 4.62
CA ASN A 165 4.50 -5.46 5.09
C ASN A 165 5.34 -6.26 4.09
N PHE A 166 6.18 -5.60 3.33
CA PHE A 166 7.11 -6.19 2.37
C PHE A 166 8.30 -5.24 2.14
N LEU A 167 9.36 -5.78 1.57
CA LEU A 167 10.50 -5.03 1.07
C LEU A 167 10.57 -5.13 -0.47
N LEU A 168 11.00 -4.06 -1.12
CA LEU A 168 11.45 -4.09 -2.50
C LEU A 168 12.99 -4.11 -2.52
N VAL A 169 13.56 -5.13 -3.19
CA VAL A 169 15.01 -5.29 -3.32
C VAL A 169 15.37 -5.12 -4.78
N LEU A 170 16.24 -4.18 -5.08
CA LEU A 170 16.79 -3.95 -6.40
C LEU A 170 18.09 -4.74 -6.57
N PHE A 171 18.30 -5.28 -7.76
CA PHE A 171 19.48 -6.02 -8.17
C PHE A 171 20.23 -5.17 -9.20
N GLU A 172 21.26 -4.47 -8.75
CA GLU A 172 22.03 -3.49 -9.52
C GLU A 172 23.47 -3.99 -9.81
N GLY A 173 23.75 -5.25 -9.47
CA GLY A 173 25.04 -5.91 -9.63
C GLY A 173 25.03 -7.04 -10.66
N PRO A 174 26.00 -7.98 -10.55
CA PRO A 174 26.18 -9.07 -11.51
C PRO A 174 25.08 -10.14 -11.42
N VAL A 175 24.38 -10.22 -10.28
CA VAL A 175 23.31 -11.20 -10.06
C VAL A 175 21.96 -10.58 -10.44
N SER A 176 21.22 -11.24 -11.35
CA SER A 176 19.93 -10.72 -11.79
C SER A 176 18.79 -11.11 -10.83
N ALA A 177 17.76 -10.25 -10.74
CA ALA A 177 16.53 -10.55 -9.99
C ALA A 177 15.85 -11.84 -10.50
N GLU A 178 15.88 -12.09 -11.80
CA GLU A 178 15.31 -13.30 -12.40
C GLU A 178 16.00 -14.57 -11.93
N THR A 179 17.35 -14.57 -11.88
CA THR A 179 18.16 -15.70 -11.42
C THR A 179 17.84 -16.00 -9.93
N VAL A 180 17.81 -14.96 -9.10
CA VAL A 180 17.48 -15.12 -7.67
C VAL A 180 16.03 -15.59 -7.49
N TYR A 181 15.09 -15.03 -8.24
CA TYR A 181 13.70 -15.47 -8.22
C TYR A 181 13.55 -16.96 -8.51
N LYS A 182 14.21 -17.46 -9.56
CA LYS A 182 14.19 -18.89 -9.93
C LYS A 182 14.81 -19.77 -8.85
N GLY A 183 15.96 -19.39 -8.31
CA GLY A 183 16.62 -20.15 -7.25
C GLY A 183 15.82 -20.18 -5.94
N LEU A 184 15.20 -19.07 -5.56
CA LEU A 184 14.29 -19.03 -4.40
C LEU A 184 13.07 -19.95 -4.62
N MET A 185 12.50 -19.94 -5.81
CA MET A 185 11.35 -20.77 -6.15
C MET A 185 11.70 -22.25 -6.10
N GLU A 186 12.86 -22.65 -6.62
CA GLU A 186 13.38 -24.03 -6.53
C GLU A 186 13.63 -24.45 -5.08
N ALA A 187 14.03 -23.50 -4.22
CA ALA A 187 14.19 -23.72 -2.78
C ALA A 187 12.87 -23.67 -1.99
N GLY A 188 11.72 -23.44 -2.64
CA GLY A 188 10.40 -23.40 -2.01
C GLY A 188 9.99 -22.02 -1.49
N TYR A 189 10.76 -20.97 -1.75
CA TYR A 189 10.42 -19.60 -1.35
C TYR A 189 9.73 -18.83 -2.48
N ILE A 190 8.49 -18.43 -2.28
CA ILE A 190 7.69 -17.74 -3.28
C ILE A 190 7.70 -16.24 -3.02
N VAL A 191 8.58 -15.53 -3.71
CA VAL A 191 8.65 -14.08 -3.75
C VAL A 191 8.00 -13.53 -5.03
N ARG A 192 7.94 -12.23 -5.21
CA ARG A 192 7.33 -11.62 -6.39
C ARG A 192 8.35 -10.89 -7.25
N TRP A 193 8.62 -11.41 -8.44
CA TRP A 193 9.33 -10.73 -9.50
C TRP A 193 8.40 -9.82 -10.29
N LEU A 194 8.87 -8.63 -10.72
CA LEU A 194 8.02 -7.52 -11.15
C LEU A 194 8.27 -7.00 -12.57
N PRO A 195 8.62 -7.81 -13.58
CA PRO A 195 8.89 -7.32 -14.95
C PRO A 195 7.66 -6.68 -15.57
N GLY A 196 6.47 -7.18 -15.31
CA GLY A 196 5.21 -6.63 -15.80
C GLY A 196 4.80 -5.29 -15.18
N GLN A 197 5.54 -4.81 -14.17
CA GLN A 197 5.36 -3.50 -13.54
C GLN A 197 6.52 -2.54 -13.85
N GLY A 198 7.32 -2.84 -14.86
CA GLY A 198 8.46 -2.01 -15.23
C GLY A 198 9.67 -2.13 -14.29
N LEU A 199 9.72 -3.15 -13.44
CA LEU A 199 10.77 -3.39 -12.46
C LEU A 199 11.40 -4.78 -12.66
N PRO A 200 12.04 -5.05 -13.82
CA PRO A 200 12.60 -6.36 -14.13
C PRO A 200 13.80 -6.74 -13.24
N ASN A 201 14.46 -5.75 -12.65
CA ASN A 201 15.60 -5.91 -11.76
C ASN A 201 15.23 -5.88 -10.28
N ALA A 202 13.96 -6.15 -9.93
CA ALA A 202 13.49 -6.07 -8.56
C ALA A 202 12.70 -7.31 -8.12
N LEU A 203 12.85 -7.66 -6.84
CA LEU A 203 12.00 -8.63 -6.15
C LEU A 203 11.27 -7.93 -4.99
N ARG A 204 9.97 -8.23 -4.84
CA ARG A 204 9.21 -7.86 -3.66
C ARG A 204 9.09 -9.07 -2.73
N ILE A 205 9.57 -8.92 -1.51
CA ILE A 205 9.60 -9.96 -0.47
C ILE A 205 8.63 -9.56 0.63
N THR A 206 7.59 -10.36 0.86
CA THR A 206 6.63 -10.12 1.95
C THR A 206 7.23 -10.54 3.27
N ILE A 207 6.97 -9.77 4.33
CA ILE A 207 7.36 -10.12 5.69
C ILE A 207 6.49 -11.29 6.15
N GLY A 208 7.14 -12.40 6.49
CA GLY A 208 6.52 -13.63 6.97
C GLY A 208 6.69 -13.83 8.46
N THR A 209 6.58 -15.09 8.88
CA THR A 209 7.00 -15.58 10.21
C THR A 209 8.50 -15.90 10.22
N GLU A 210 9.04 -16.27 11.37
CA GLU A 210 10.42 -16.76 11.52
C GLU A 210 10.75 -17.92 10.61
#